data_0253393e219f6f9bb76965b1f3f729af
#
_entry.id   0253393e219f6f9bb76965b1f3f729af
#
_cell.length_a   1.000
_cell.length_b   1.000
_cell.length_c   1.000
_cell.angle_alpha   90.00
_cell.angle_beta   90.00
_cell.angle_gamma   90.00
#
_symmetry.space_group_name_H-M   'P 1'
#
loop_
_entity.id
_entity.type
_entity.pdbx_description
1 polymer ?
#
loop_
_entity_poly.entity_id
_entity_poly.type
_entity_poly.pdbx_seq_one_letter_code
_entity_poly.pdbx_strand_id
1 'polypeptide(L)'
;MKNERIFTETPKSSIWDRIDILTTINGTKEALKEKCKKENIPIDEDLITNKAKGIAFCLRSARDLFKHSDSKNLTPSLTSIYYGTYNLLSALLIGNVTNDLTLESVEKFSKNGGHGLKTIYESETSNLSENEFIYCCNNGFYKEVLKSFGYNVEDIVTQKNYPKIDQIPLEEKQKLISLKDLLSRIPELKNIYVELFKEQPNYLNFHASKNYEKKDKDYYNVSVNEYQNTYYLKSENINDILSLPKDYLFEYKKESPTSTLDERFYCENIPSDFIQRDPKYHSPISIACTIKPILGIDDVLLIYFKTFYILSIWTRYRPNLWREIYEGEYDNYRSLFNILTESSERIIPNLFLNKFYGRNFLFAGHSYWS
;
A
#
# COMPACT_ATOMS: atom_id res chain seq x y z
N MET A 1 -4.23 -10.22 -11.68
CA MET A 1 -4.91 -11.11 -10.70
C MET A 1 -6.37 -11.33 -11.10
N LYS A 2 -6.98 -12.47 -10.71
CA LYS A 2 -8.42 -12.70 -10.93
C LYS A 2 -9.22 -11.91 -9.89
N ASN A 3 -10.32 -11.26 -10.31
CA ASN A 3 -11.22 -10.55 -9.41
C ASN A 3 -12.34 -11.49 -8.94
N GLU A 4 -12.59 -11.53 -7.63
CA GLU A 4 -13.74 -12.20 -7.01
C GLU A 4 -14.66 -11.15 -6.39
N ARG A 5 -15.90 -11.11 -6.87
CA ARG A 5 -16.91 -10.16 -6.39
C ARG A 5 -17.72 -10.78 -5.26
N ILE A 6 -17.86 -10.05 -4.16
CA ILE A 6 -18.63 -10.44 -2.99
C ILE A 6 -19.66 -9.36 -2.75
N PHE A 7 -20.94 -9.74 -2.90
CA PHE A 7 -22.03 -8.82 -2.65
C PHE A 7 -22.26 -8.66 -1.15
N THR A 8 -22.19 -7.44 -0.67
CA THR A 8 -22.39 -7.10 0.74
C THR A 8 -22.72 -5.63 0.90
N GLU A 9 -23.52 -5.31 1.90
CA GLU A 9 -23.80 -3.93 2.33
C GLU A 9 -22.83 -3.46 3.43
N THR A 10 -22.08 -4.40 4.01
CA THR A 10 -21.13 -4.14 5.11
C THR A 10 -19.72 -4.62 4.76
N PRO A 11 -19.01 -3.95 3.82
CA PRO A 11 -17.71 -4.40 3.32
C PRO A 11 -16.68 -4.66 4.43
N LYS A 12 -16.59 -3.79 5.44
CA LYS A 12 -15.65 -3.93 6.56
C LYS A 12 -15.89 -5.23 7.33
N SER A 13 -17.13 -5.55 7.69
CA SER A 13 -17.45 -6.80 8.40
C SER A 13 -17.15 -8.02 7.54
N SER A 14 -17.60 -8.00 6.26
CA SER A 14 -17.43 -9.14 5.35
C SER A 14 -15.97 -9.45 5.04
N ILE A 15 -15.07 -8.46 5.05
CA ILE A 15 -13.63 -8.65 4.94
C ILE A 15 -13.14 -9.46 6.16
N TRP A 16 -13.51 -9.03 7.38
CA TRP A 16 -13.10 -9.70 8.59
C TRP A 16 -13.71 -11.09 8.75
N ASP A 17 -14.97 -11.29 8.33
CA ASP A 17 -15.60 -12.62 8.34
C ASP A 17 -14.81 -13.64 7.49
N ARG A 18 -14.22 -13.18 6.38
CA ARG A 18 -13.32 -14.03 5.59
C ARG A 18 -11.96 -14.27 6.25
N ILE A 19 -11.41 -13.28 6.92
CA ILE A 19 -10.17 -13.43 7.70
C ILE A 19 -10.40 -14.39 8.86
N ASP A 20 -11.59 -14.40 9.46
CA ASP A 20 -11.92 -15.27 10.60
C ASP A 20 -11.81 -16.75 10.29
N ILE A 21 -12.03 -17.17 9.05
CA ILE A 21 -11.77 -18.55 8.63
C ILE A 21 -10.31 -18.92 8.89
N LEU A 22 -9.40 -17.98 8.64
CA LEU A 22 -7.96 -18.15 8.84
C LEU A 22 -7.51 -17.93 10.30
N THR A 23 -8.39 -17.45 11.19
CA THR A 23 -8.08 -17.37 12.63
C THR A 23 -8.18 -18.74 13.31
N THR A 24 -8.72 -19.76 12.63
CA THR A 24 -8.78 -21.14 13.10
C THR A 24 -7.60 -21.94 12.53
N ILE A 25 -7.03 -22.84 13.34
CA ILE A 25 -5.91 -23.68 12.90
C ILE A 25 -6.31 -24.56 11.72
N ASN A 26 -7.51 -25.17 11.76
CA ASN A 26 -7.96 -26.04 10.69
C ASN A 26 -8.23 -25.28 9.37
N GLY A 27 -8.90 -24.13 9.43
CA GLY A 27 -9.15 -23.31 8.25
C GLY A 27 -7.84 -22.84 7.59
N THR A 28 -6.86 -22.45 8.42
CA THR A 28 -5.53 -22.05 7.91
C THR A 28 -4.75 -23.24 7.33
N LYS A 29 -4.83 -24.44 7.97
CA LYS A 29 -4.20 -25.65 7.42
C LYS A 29 -4.72 -25.97 6.02
N GLU A 30 -6.03 -25.98 5.84
CA GLU A 30 -6.64 -26.25 4.53
C GLU A 30 -6.22 -25.21 3.49
N ALA A 31 -6.24 -23.91 3.85
CA ALA A 31 -5.80 -22.85 2.94
C ALA A 31 -4.31 -22.99 2.54
N LEU A 32 -3.43 -23.38 3.47
CA LEU A 32 -2.01 -23.63 3.17
C LEU A 32 -1.83 -24.86 2.28
N LYS A 33 -2.55 -25.96 2.53
CA LYS A 33 -2.54 -27.16 1.69
C LYS A 33 -3.00 -26.88 0.26
N GLU A 34 -4.03 -26.05 0.08
CA GLU A 34 -4.47 -25.61 -1.24
C GLU A 34 -3.39 -24.80 -1.96
N LYS A 35 -2.68 -23.91 -1.24
CA LYS A 35 -1.55 -23.16 -1.79
C LYS A 35 -0.41 -24.09 -2.21
N CYS A 36 -0.01 -25.05 -1.36
CA CYS A 36 0.99 -26.05 -1.71
C CYS A 36 0.62 -26.83 -2.98
N LYS A 37 -0.63 -27.28 -3.11
CA LYS A 37 -1.13 -27.98 -4.29
C LYS A 37 -1.05 -27.10 -5.54
N LYS A 38 -1.45 -25.82 -5.45
CA LYS A 38 -1.41 -24.86 -6.56
C LYS A 38 0.01 -24.56 -7.04
N GLU A 39 0.96 -24.53 -6.13
CA GLU A 39 2.37 -24.24 -6.40
C GLU A 39 3.24 -25.49 -6.59
N ASN A 40 2.62 -26.70 -6.60
CA ASN A 40 3.29 -28.01 -6.70
C ASN A 40 4.37 -28.23 -5.61
N ILE A 41 4.13 -27.74 -4.40
CA ILE A 41 5.03 -27.91 -3.26
C ILE A 41 4.60 -29.15 -2.45
N PRO A 42 5.54 -30.05 -2.06
CA PRO A 42 5.23 -31.17 -1.17
C PRO A 42 4.63 -30.68 0.16
N ILE A 43 3.64 -31.42 0.66
CA ILE A 43 2.98 -31.10 1.92
C ILE A 43 3.76 -31.76 3.05
N ASP A 44 4.35 -30.90 3.91
CA ASP A 44 4.89 -31.28 5.22
C ASP A 44 3.84 -30.93 6.28
N GLU A 45 3.19 -31.95 6.85
CA GLU A 45 2.09 -31.77 7.80
C GLU A 45 2.51 -31.07 9.11
N ASP A 46 3.74 -31.31 9.58
CA ASP A 46 4.24 -30.69 10.80
C ASP A 46 4.54 -29.22 10.59
N LEU A 47 5.21 -28.88 9.49
CA LEU A 47 5.49 -27.51 9.09
C LEU A 47 4.16 -26.75 8.85
N ILE A 48 3.24 -27.32 8.09
CA ILE A 48 1.91 -26.73 7.83
C ILE A 48 1.15 -26.47 9.14
N THR A 49 1.21 -27.41 10.07
CA THR A 49 0.56 -27.25 11.37
C THR A 49 1.19 -26.11 12.19
N ASN A 50 2.52 -26.01 12.19
CA ASN A 50 3.22 -24.95 12.90
C ASN A 50 2.95 -23.57 12.28
N LYS A 51 3.03 -23.48 10.95
CA LYS A 51 2.64 -22.26 10.21
C LYS A 51 1.19 -21.85 10.51
N ALA A 52 0.25 -22.79 10.47
CA ALA A 52 -1.17 -22.51 10.72
C ALA A 52 -1.41 -21.95 12.13
N LYS A 53 -0.73 -22.50 13.15
CA LYS A 53 -0.79 -21.97 14.53
C LYS A 53 -0.30 -20.53 14.59
N GLY A 54 0.85 -20.24 13.96
CA GLY A 54 1.44 -18.89 13.91
C GLY A 54 0.55 -17.89 13.18
N ILE A 55 0.02 -18.24 12.01
CA ILE A 55 -0.90 -17.40 11.23
C ILE A 55 -2.16 -17.10 12.03
N ALA A 56 -2.81 -18.14 12.57
CA ALA A 56 -4.04 -17.98 13.34
C ALA A 56 -3.82 -17.06 14.56
N PHE A 57 -2.68 -17.15 15.24
CA PHE A 57 -2.31 -16.25 16.32
C PHE A 57 -2.17 -14.80 15.84
N CYS A 58 -1.38 -14.56 14.78
CA CYS A 58 -1.19 -13.22 14.20
C CYS A 58 -2.52 -12.59 13.78
N LEU A 59 -3.42 -13.36 13.15
CA LEU A 59 -4.69 -12.84 12.67
C LEU A 59 -5.66 -12.50 13.81
N ARG A 60 -5.71 -13.28 14.89
CA ARG A 60 -6.47 -12.92 16.09
C ARG A 60 -5.94 -11.63 16.72
N SER A 61 -4.61 -11.52 16.87
CA SER A 61 -3.97 -10.31 17.39
C SER A 61 -4.24 -9.09 16.50
N ALA A 62 -4.17 -9.25 15.18
CA ALA A 62 -4.49 -8.18 14.24
C ALA A 62 -5.96 -7.74 14.39
N ARG A 63 -6.90 -8.69 14.46
CA ARG A 63 -8.32 -8.40 14.62
C ARG A 63 -8.60 -7.59 15.88
N ASP A 64 -8.02 -7.98 17.01
CA ASP A 64 -8.20 -7.27 18.28
C ASP A 64 -7.65 -5.84 18.19
N LEU A 65 -6.48 -5.65 17.58
CA LEU A 65 -5.90 -4.33 17.39
C LEU A 65 -6.76 -3.45 16.46
N PHE A 66 -7.28 -3.98 15.35
CA PHE A 66 -8.18 -3.23 14.47
C PHE A 66 -9.54 -2.94 15.08
N LYS A 67 -10.05 -3.78 15.99
CA LYS A 67 -11.29 -3.49 16.74
C LYS A 67 -11.16 -2.31 17.69
N HIS A 68 -9.96 -2.06 18.21
CA HIS A 68 -9.67 -0.93 19.10
C HIS A 68 -9.31 0.36 18.35
N SER A 69 -9.24 0.33 17.01
CA SER A 69 -9.06 1.53 16.22
C SER A 69 -10.39 2.27 16.04
N ASP A 70 -10.35 3.58 16.24
CA ASP A 70 -11.48 4.49 16.04
C ASP A 70 -10.91 5.83 15.57
N SER A 71 -11.37 6.33 14.42
CA SER A 71 -10.96 7.63 13.89
C SER A 71 -11.25 8.79 14.84
N LYS A 72 -12.22 8.63 15.73
CA LYS A 72 -12.51 9.61 16.80
C LYS A 72 -11.46 9.62 17.92
N ASN A 73 -10.71 8.52 18.07
CA ASN A 73 -9.65 8.39 19.06
C ASN A 73 -8.30 8.14 18.39
N LEU A 74 -7.83 9.15 17.66
CA LEU A 74 -6.73 9.05 16.70
C LEU A 74 -5.42 8.53 17.32
N THR A 75 -5.03 9.05 18.51
CA THR A 75 -3.74 8.73 19.13
C THR A 75 -3.50 7.23 19.36
N PRO A 76 -4.35 6.49 20.06
CA PRO A 76 -4.17 5.04 20.24
C PRO A 76 -4.43 4.28 18.93
N SER A 77 -5.31 4.76 18.05
CA SER A 77 -5.68 4.08 16.82
C SER A 77 -4.52 3.97 15.85
N LEU A 78 -3.71 5.00 15.68
CA LEU A 78 -2.52 4.97 14.81
C LEU A 78 -1.53 3.87 15.24
N THR A 79 -1.31 3.74 16.55
CA THR A 79 -0.45 2.68 17.09
C THR A 79 -1.09 1.28 16.93
N SER A 80 -2.38 1.17 17.18
CA SER A 80 -3.13 -0.10 17.04
C SER A 80 -3.14 -0.59 15.59
N ILE A 81 -3.41 0.30 14.63
CA ILE A 81 -3.38 -0.04 13.19
C ILE A 81 -1.96 -0.45 12.76
N TYR A 82 -0.93 0.26 13.23
CA TYR A 82 0.46 -0.12 12.96
C TYR A 82 0.75 -1.56 13.40
N TYR A 83 0.49 -1.91 14.65
CA TYR A 83 0.71 -3.27 15.15
C TYR A 83 -0.25 -4.30 14.55
N GLY A 84 -1.48 -3.90 14.22
CA GLY A 84 -2.42 -4.74 13.47
C GLY A 84 -1.86 -5.10 12.10
N THR A 85 -1.33 -4.10 11.38
CA THR A 85 -0.69 -4.31 10.06
C THR A 85 0.58 -5.15 10.17
N TYR A 86 1.40 -4.95 11.22
CA TYR A 86 2.55 -5.79 11.52
C TYR A 86 2.15 -7.28 11.65
N ASN A 87 1.07 -7.58 12.37
CA ASN A 87 0.57 -8.94 12.53
C ASN A 87 0.04 -9.51 11.20
N LEU A 88 -0.64 -8.71 10.36
CA LEU A 88 -1.08 -9.15 9.04
C LEU A 88 0.11 -9.46 8.11
N LEU A 89 1.16 -8.62 8.11
CA LEU A 89 2.39 -8.88 7.37
C LEU A 89 3.13 -10.11 7.89
N SER A 90 3.15 -10.33 9.21
CA SER A 90 3.68 -11.56 9.83
C SER A 90 2.94 -12.80 9.34
N ALA A 91 1.61 -12.74 9.29
CA ALA A 91 0.80 -13.84 8.77
C ALA A 91 1.06 -14.10 7.27
N LEU A 92 1.32 -13.06 6.45
CA LEU A 92 1.71 -13.22 5.04
C LEU A 92 3.09 -13.88 4.92
N LEU A 93 4.05 -13.44 5.71
CA LEU A 93 5.41 -13.96 5.71
C LEU A 93 5.45 -15.46 6.07
N ILE A 94 4.73 -15.85 7.13
CA ILE A 94 4.55 -17.24 7.56
C ILE A 94 3.74 -18.03 6.52
N GLY A 95 2.72 -17.41 5.92
CA GLY A 95 1.80 -18.01 4.95
C GLY A 95 2.36 -18.20 3.54
N ASN A 96 3.60 -17.78 3.29
CA ASN A 96 4.32 -18.12 2.07
C ASN A 96 4.78 -19.59 2.15
N VAL A 97 4.27 -20.44 1.25
CA VAL A 97 4.54 -21.88 1.24
C VAL A 97 5.88 -22.25 0.60
N THR A 98 6.56 -21.27 -0.05
CA THR A 98 7.89 -21.48 -0.66
C THR A 98 9.04 -21.37 0.36
N ASN A 99 8.75 -21.06 1.61
CA ASN A 99 9.72 -20.96 2.71
C ASN A 99 9.23 -21.75 3.92
N ASP A 100 10.11 -21.97 4.89
CA ASP A 100 9.89 -22.68 6.18
C ASP A 100 9.72 -21.74 7.37
N LEU A 101 9.45 -20.47 7.11
CA LEU A 101 9.28 -19.48 8.17
C LEU A 101 8.06 -19.77 9.04
N THR A 102 8.24 -19.63 10.33
CA THR A 102 7.25 -19.81 11.38
C THR A 102 7.13 -18.56 12.24
N LEU A 103 6.26 -18.56 13.23
CA LEU A 103 6.17 -17.45 14.19
C LEU A 103 7.48 -17.22 14.94
N GLU A 104 8.19 -18.28 15.29
CA GLU A 104 9.52 -18.18 15.91
C GLU A 104 10.54 -17.47 15.02
N SER A 105 10.46 -17.68 13.70
CA SER A 105 11.29 -16.96 12.72
C SER A 105 11.02 -15.47 12.75
N VAL A 106 9.74 -15.06 12.78
CA VAL A 106 9.32 -13.66 12.88
C VAL A 106 9.83 -13.02 14.17
N GLU A 107 9.73 -13.73 15.30
CA GLU A 107 10.29 -13.26 16.58
C GLU A 107 11.80 -13.05 16.52
N LYS A 108 12.54 -13.96 15.89
CA LYS A 108 13.99 -13.83 15.70
C LYS A 108 14.37 -12.61 14.88
N PHE A 109 13.63 -12.32 13.78
CA PHE A 109 13.87 -11.13 12.98
C PHE A 109 13.66 -9.86 13.80
N SER A 110 12.59 -9.80 14.60
CA SER A 110 12.29 -8.65 15.46
C SER A 110 13.29 -8.49 16.60
N LYS A 111 13.79 -9.56 17.18
CA LYS A 111 14.85 -9.52 18.23
C LYS A 111 16.17 -9.01 17.67
N ASN A 112 16.54 -9.42 16.45
CA ASN A 112 17.85 -9.13 15.87
C ASN A 112 17.95 -7.74 15.20
N GLY A 113 16.84 -7.11 14.82
CA GLY A 113 16.84 -5.84 14.09
C GLY A 113 15.60 -4.99 14.26
N GLY A 114 14.74 -5.32 15.23
CA GLY A 114 13.49 -4.62 15.46
C GLY A 114 12.54 -4.73 14.27
N HIS A 115 11.79 -3.68 14.03
CA HIS A 115 10.85 -3.61 12.90
C HIS A 115 11.54 -3.46 11.53
N GLY A 116 12.86 -3.18 11.49
CA GLY A 116 13.60 -2.97 10.25
C GLY A 116 13.30 -1.62 9.57
N LEU A 117 12.74 -0.68 10.30
CA LEU A 117 12.41 0.67 9.86
C LEU A 117 12.92 1.69 10.88
N LYS A 118 13.31 2.87 10.40
CA LYS A 118 13.66 4.02 11.24
C LYS A 118 13.14 5.30 10.62
N THR A 119 12.77 6.25 11.49
CA THR A 119 12.43 7.62 11.09
C THR A 119 13.59 8.55 11.36
N ILE A 120 13.69 9.59 10.56
CA ILE A 120 14.64 10.67 10.71
C ILE A 120 13.99 11.96 10.15
N TYR A 121 14.28 13.10 10.74
CA TYR A 121 13.73 14.37 10.30
C TYR A 121 14.82 15.42 10.11
N GLU A 122 14.60 16.35 9.20
CA GLU A 122 15.60 17.38 8.88
C GLU A 122 15.55 18.56 9.86
N SER A 123 14.34 19.07 10.11
CA SER A 123 14.07 20.12 11.09
C SER A 123 12.57 20.17 11.36
N GLU A 124 12.18 20.76 12.48
CA GLU A 124 10.77 21.11 12.74
C GLU A 124 10.42 22.37 11.97
N THR A 125 9.89 22.22 10.76
CA THR A 125 9.55 23.29 9.82
C THR A 125 8.08 23.24 9.43
N SER A 126 7.58 24.31 8.79
CA SER A 126 6.22 24.40 8.28
C SER A 126 5.82 23.25 7.31
N ASN A 127 6.78 22.59 6.69
CA ASN A 127 6.57 21.48 5.76
C ASN A 127 6.81 20.13 6.45
N LEU A 128 6.06 19.86 7.50
CA LEU A 128 6.22 18.67 8.36
C LEU A 128 6.35 17.36 7.57
N SER A 129 5.45 17.09 6.61
CA SER A 129 5.44 15.82 5.86
C SER A 129 6.57 15.70 4.83
N GLU A 130 7.18 16.79 4.41
CA GLU A 130 8.31 16.81 3.49
C GLU A 130 9.63 16.56 4.21
N ASN A 131 9.72 16.95 5.48
CA ASN A 131 10.93 16.86 6.30
C ASN A 131 10.95 15.67 7.27
N GLU A 132 9.90 14.88 7.31
CA GLU A 132 9.86 13.62 8.04
C GLU A 132 10.08 12.45 7.09
N PHE A 133 11.17 11.72 7.31
CA PHE A 133 11.59 10.62 6.44
C PHE A 133 11.56 9.29 7.17
N ILE A 134 11.37 8.24 6.40
CA ILE A 134 11.55 6.84 6.82
C ILE A 134 12.57 6.17 5.89
N TYR A 135 13.37 5.27 6.46
CA TYR A 135 14.24 4.41 5.69
C TYR A 135 14.21 2.97 6.22
N CYS A 136 14.63 2.03 5.36
CA CYS A 136 14.66 0.61 5.67
C CYS A 136 16.05 0.21 6.14
N CYS A 137 16.12 -0.45 7.30
CA CYS A 137 17.39 -0.96 7.86
C CYS A 137 17.79 -2.26 7.15
N ASN A 138 19.11 -2.53 7.11
CA ASN A 138 19.64 -3.77 6.51
C ASN A 138 19.39 -5.04 7.37
N ASN A 139 18.61 -4.93 8.42
CA ASN A 139 18.19 -6.03 9.29
C ASN A 139 16.79 -5.81 9.82
N GLY A 140 16.21 -6.82 10.47
CA GLY A 140 14.92 -6.75 11.10
C GLY A 140 13.76 -7.21 10.20
N PHE A 141 12.57 -7.14 10.75
CA PHE A 141 11.35 -7.72 10.18
C PHE A 141 11.05 -7.23 8.75
N TYR A 142 11.12 -5.92 8.50
CA TYR A 142 10.68 -5.34 7.23
C TYR A 142 11.54 -5.80 6.04
N LYS A 143 12.84 -6.01 6.25
CA LYS A 143 13.72 -6.58 5.22
C LYS A 143 13.25 -7.96 4.75
N GLU A 144 12.83 -8.81 5.68
CA GLU A 144 12.34 -10.15 5.34
C GLU A 144 10.97 -10.11 4.65
N VAL A 145 10.12 -9.13 5.00
CA VAL A 145 8.88 -8.87 4.26
C VAL A 145 9.17 -8.47 2.81
N LEU A 146 10.11 -7.54 2.58
CA LEU A 146 10.51 -7.13 1.23
C LEU A 146 11.00 -8.32 0.39
N LYS A 147 11.86 -9.17 0.95
CA LYS A 147 12.33 -10.39 0.28
C LYS A 147 11.18 -11.33 -0.08
N SER A 148 10.26 -11.57 0.87
CA SER A 148 9.11 -12.44 0.66
C SER A 148 8.15 -11.90 -0.40
N PHE A 149 8.15 -10.59 -0.64
CA PHE A 149 7.35 -9.93 -1.66
C PHE A 149 8.08 -9.81 -3.01
N GLY A 150 9.31 -10.31 -3.10
CA GLY A 150 10.09 -10.35 -4.33
C GLY A 150 10.82 -9.06 -4.68
N TYR A 151 10.98 -8.13 -3.72
CA TYR A 151 11.73 -6.89 -3.96
C TYR A 151 13.25 -7.10 -3.86
N ASN A 152 14.01 -6.38 -4.69
CA ASN A 152 15.45 -6.28 -4.53
C ASN A 152 15.79 -5.41 -3.30
N VAL A 153 16.19 -6.06 -2.21
CA VAL A 153 16.41 -5.37 -0.94
C VAL A 153 17.65 -4.47 -0.93
N GLU A 154 18.65 -4.72 -1.78
CA GLU A 154 19.89 -3.95 -1.82
C GLU A 154 19.66 -2.50 -2.25
N ASP A 155 18.71 -2.29 -3.15
CA ASP A 155 18.34 -0.96 -3.63
C ASP A 155 17.49 -0.17 -2.62
N ILE A 156 16.93 -0.84 -1.62
CA ILE A 156 15.95 -0.26 -0.69
C ILE A 156 16.56 -0.02 0.70
N VAL A 157 17.39 -0.93 1.20
CA VAL A 157 17.90 -0.87 2.57
C VAL A 157 19.16 -0.01 2.67
N THR A 158 19.32 0.69 3.79
CA THR A 158 20.56 1.41 4.12
C THR A 158 21.61 0.46 4.70
N GLN A 159 22.89 0.77 4.51
CA GLN A 159 23.98 -0.08 5.01
C GLN A 159 24.03 -0.10 6.54
N LYS A 160 23.74 1.04 7.17
CA LYS A 160 23.74 1.20 8.63
C LYS A 160 22.62 2.15 9.09
N ASN A 161 22.46 2.24 10.39
CA ASN A 161 21.54 3.21 11.00
C ASN A 161 22.22 4.57 11.18
N TYR A 162 21.48 5.63 10.89
CA TYR A 162 21.94 7.00 11.00
C TYR A 162 21.17 7.74 12.09
N PRO A 163 21.83 8.41 13.05
CA PRO A 163 21.16 9.19 14.08
C PRO A 163 20.70 10.57 13.61
N LYS A 164 21.32 11.12 12.53
CA LYS A 164 21.01 12.42 11.96
C LYS A 164 21.09 12.39 10.44
N ILE A 165 20.30 13.25 9.78
CA ILE A 165 20.20 13.29 8.31
C ILE A 165 21.49 13.77 7.63
N ASP A 166 22.23 14.65 8.26
CA ASP A 166 23.51 15.17 7.77
C ASP A 166 24.63 14.11 7.75
N GLN A 167 24.46 13.03 8.50
CA GLN A 167 25.39 11.90 8.54
C GLN A 167 25.11 10.83 7.49
N ILE A 168 24.02 10.97 6.73
CA ILE A 168 23.66 10.02 5.67
C ILE A 168 24.49 10.33 4.41
N PRO A 169 25.26 9.38 3.87
CA PRO A 169 25.97 9.53 2.61
C PRO A 169 25.03 9.89 1.47
N LEU A 170 25.51 10.64 0.48
CA LEU A 170 24.68 11.12 -0.63
C LEU A 170 24.02 9.96 -1.40
N GLU A 171 24.73 8.86 -1.60
CA GLU A 171 24.26 7.64 -2.25
C GLU A 171 23.13 6.93 -1.46
N GLU A 172 23.04 7.16 -0.16
CA GLU A 172 21.97 6.58 0.67
C GLU A 172 20.81 7.55 0.94
N LYS A 173 21.01 8.85 0.72
CA LYS A 173 19.92 9.85 0.84
C LYS A 173 18.76 9.56 -0.11
N GLN A 174 19.03 9.01 -1.29
CA GLN A 174 18.00 8.58 -2.24
C GLN A 174 17.11 7.43 -1.72
N LYS A 175 17.52 6.74 -0.64
CA LYS A 175 16.74 5.68 0.03
C LYS A 175 15.80 6.22 1.12
N LEU A 176 15.85 7.53 1.38
CA LEU A 176 14.91 8.19 2.28
C LEU A 176 13.57 8.40 1.56
N ILE A 177 12.50 8.09 2.25
CA ILE A 177 11.14 8.28 1.76
C ILE A 177 10.45 9.27 2.67
N SER A 178 9.95 10.39 2.14
CA SER A 178 9.21 11.37 2.94
C SER A 178 7.80 10.86 3.29
N LEU A 179 7.24 11.37 4.37
CA LEU A 179 5.85 11.09 4.71
C LEU A 179 4.90 11.58 3.60
N LYS A 180 5.19 12.73 3.00
CA LYS A 180 4.43 13.26 1.85
C LYS A 180 4.43 12.29 0.67
N ASP A 181 5.59 11.71 0.36
CA ASP A 181 5.71 10.69 -0.69
C ASP A 181 4.85 9.44 -0.43
N LEU A 182 4.78 9.00 0.82
CA LEU A 182 3.92 7.88 1.20
C LEU A 182 2.44 8.25 1.05
N LEU A 183 2.02 9.40 1.59
CA LEU A 183 0.64 9.88 1.56
C LEU A 183 0.14 10.09 0.12
N SER A 184 1.01 10.57 -0.79
CA SER A 184 0.68 10.78 -2.20
C SER A 184 0.34 9.49 -2.96
N ARG A 185 0.65 8.32 -2.39
CA ARG A 185 0.44 6.99 -3.00
C ARG A 185 -0.73 6.22 -2.39
N ILE A 186 -1.50 6.86 -1.51
CA ILE A 186 -2.69 6.27 -0.88
C ILE A 186 -3.94 6.83 -1.57
N PRO A 187 -4.60 6.05 -2.46
CA PRO A 187 -5.70 6.57 -3.29
C PRO A 187 -6.90 7.09 -2.49
N GLU A 188 -7.14 6.54 -1.31
CA GLU A 188 -8.23 6.95 -0.42
C GLU A 188 -8.07 8.37 0.13
N LEU A 189 -6.84 8.90 0.10
CA LEU A 189 -6.55 10.26 0.56
C LEU A 189 -6.68 11.32 -0.53
N LYS A 190 -7.07 10.97 -1.76
CA LYS A 190 -7.07 11.86 -2.94
C LYS A 190 -7.52 13.28 -2.62
N ASN A 191 -8.74 13.42 -2.14
CA ASN A 191 -9.38 14.73 -1.99
C ASN A 191 -8.64 15.59 -0.96
N ILE A 192 -8.40 15.03 0.23
CA ILE A 192 -7.71 15.75 1.29
C ILE A 192 -6.23 16.00 0.96
N TYR A 193 -5.56 15.09 0.24
CA TYR A 193 -4.21 15.29 -0.23
C TYR A 193 -4.11 16.49 -1.18
N VAL A 194 -5.01 16.54 -2.18
CA VAL A 194 -5.08 17.65 -3.14
C VAL A 194 -5.41 18.97 -2.46
N GLU A 195 -6.31 18.97 -1.47
CA GLU A 195 -6.62 20.17 -0.70
C GLU A 195 -5.45 20.71 0.09
N LEU A 196 -4.67 19.83 0.73
CA LEU A 196 -3.53 20.22 1.56
C LEU A 196 -2.31 20.62 0.75
N PHE A 197 -1.97 19.84 -0.27
CA PHE A 197 -0.69 19.98 -0.98
C PHE A 197 -0.80 20.69 -2.31
N LYS A 198 -1.99 20.84 -2.88
CA LYS A 198 -2.21 21.47 -4.21
C LYS A 198 -1.39 20.82 -5.33
N GLU A 199 -1.26 19.49 -5.27
CA GLU A 199 -0.44 18.69 -6.18
C GLU A 199 -1.18 17.43 -6.67
N GLN A 200 -0.69 16.88 -7.79
CA GLN A 200 -1.11 15.57 -8.29
C GLN A 200 -0.59 14.47 -7.38
N PRO A 201 -1.45 13.57 -6.85
CA PRO A 201 -1.02 12.35 -6.17
C PRO A 201 -0.23 11.41 -7.11
N ASN A 202 0.62 10.56 -6.52
CA ASN A 202 1.49 9.64 -7.26
C ASN A 202 0.78 8.33 -7.64
N TYR A 203 -0.42 8.41 -8.20
CA TYR A 203 -1.15 7.31 -8.80
C TYR A 203 -2.09 7.81 -9.90
N LEU A 204 -2.49 6.92 -10.79
CA LEU A 204 -3.41 7.20 -11.87
C LEU A 204 -4.45 6.10 -12.04
N ASN A 205 -5.69 6.53 -12.34
CA ASN A 205 -6.70 5.71 -12.96
C ASN A 205 -6.67 5.98 -14.47
N PHE A 206 -6.47 4.97 -15.27
CA PHE A 206 -6.42 5.07 -16.73
C PHE A 206 -7.11 3.90 -17.41
N HIS A 207 -7.47 4.10 -18.65
CA HIS A 207 -8.01 3.06 -19.52
C HIS A 207 -7.03 2.79 -20.66
N ALA A 208 -6.72 1.51 -20.91
CA ALA A 208 -5.90 1.07 -22.03
C ALA A 208 -6.72 0.18 -22.95
N SER A 209 -6.92 0.60 -24.20
CA SER A 209 -7.57 -0.18 -25.25
C SER A 209 -6.54 -0.68 -26.27
N LYS A 210 -6.65 -1.95 -26.67
CA LYS A 210 -5.75 -2.51 -27.69
C LYS A 210 -5.99 -1.84 -29.05
N ASN A 211 -4.92 -1.43 -29.72
CA ASN A 211 -4.99 -0.95 -31.09
C ASN A 211 -4.85 -2.11 -32.06
N TYR A 212 -5.95 -2.47 -32.75
CA TYR A 212 -6.01 -3.59 -33.69
C TYR A 212 -5.50 -3.25 -35.09
N GLU A 213 -5.22 -1.99 -35.41
CA GLU A 213 -4.72 -1.59 -36.73
C GLU A 213 -3.25 -1.94 -36.94
N LYS A 214 -2.49 -2.09 -35.86
CA LYS A 214 -1.08 -2.49 -35.90
C LYS A 214 -0.94 -4.01 -35.66
N LYS A 215 -0.41 -4.72 -36.67
CA LYS A 215 -0.35 -6.20 -36.67
C LYS A 215 0.96 -6.79 -36.12
N ASP A 216 2.04 -6.00 -36.06
CA ASP A 216 3.38 -6.54 -35.78
C ASP A 216 3.73 -6.63 -34.29
N LYS A 217 3.09 -5.82 -33.44
CA LYS A 217 3.20 -5.83 -31.97
C LYS A 217 1.89 -5.40 -31.35
N ASP A 218 1.69 -5.77 -30.09
CA ASP A 218 0.56 -5.26 -29.32
C ASP A 218 0.83 -3.80 -28.92
N TYR A 219 -0.01 -2.90 -29.42
CA TYR A 219 -0.03 -1.50 -29.05
C TYR A 219 -1.33 -1.16 -28.31
N TYR A 220 -1.24 -0.20 -27.41
CA TYR A 220 -2.39 0.31 -26.66
C TYR A 220 -2.57 1.80 -26.92
N ASN A 221 -3.84 2.21 -26.98
CA ASN A 221 -4.26 3.59 -26.86
C ASN A 221 -4.64 3.82 -25.40
N VAL A 222 -4.02 4.79 -24.75
CA VAL A 222 -4.20 5.07 -23.33
C VAL A 222 -4.95 6.38 -23.16
N SER A 223 -6.01 6.34 -22.37
CA SER A 223 -6.75 7.53 -21.96
C SER A 223 -6.74 7.67 -20.45
N VAL A 224 -6.46 8.89 -19.98
CA VAL A 224 -6.45 9.26 -18.57
C VAL A 224 -7.49 10.35 -18.39
N ASN A 225 -8.60 10.01 -17.75
CA ASN A 225 -9.68 10.91 -17.52
C ASN A 225 -9.32 11.88 -16.38
N GLU A 226 -9.34 13.20 -16.63
CA GLU A 226 -8.99 14.22 -15.66
C GLU A 226 -9.93 14.21 -14.46
N TYR A 227 -11.22 14.03 -14.69
CA TYR A 227 -12.23 13.95 -13.63
C TYR A 227 -11.95 12.84 -12.61
N GLN A 228 -11.45 11.69 -13.08
CA GLN A 228 -11.10 10.57 -12.21
C GLN A 228 -9.77 10.75 -11.47
N ASN A 229 -8.93 11.69 -11.93
CA ASN A 229 -7.63 11.97 -11.31
C ASN A 229 -7.65 13.30 -10.56
N THR A 230 -7.07 14.35 -11.08
CA THR A 230 -7.15 15.70 -10.51
C THR A 230 -6.87 16.77 -11.58
N TYR A 231 -7.35 18.00 -11.35
CA TYR A 231 -7.01 19.15 -12.22
C TYR A 231 -5.55 19.64 -12.10
N TYR A 232 -4.74 19.01 -11.25
CA TYR A 232 -3.28 19.20 -11.23
C TYR A 232 -2.54 18.22 -12.16
N LEU A 233 -3.27 17.32 -12.83
CA LEU A 233 -2.69 16.37 -13.76
C LEU A 233 -2.13 17.08 -15.00
N LYS A 234 -0.91 16.70 -15.41
CA LYS A 234 -0.23 17.13 -16.63
C LYS A 234 0.35 15.92 -17.35
N SER A 235 0.61 16.06 -18.64
CA SER A 235 1.22 15.00 -19.46
C SER A 235 2.52 14.43 -18.83
N GLU A 236 3.35 15.30 -18.29
CA GLU A 236 4.60 14.93 -17.61
C GLU A 236 4.37 14.03 -16.38
N ASN A 237 3.30 14.32 -15.60
CA ASN A 237 2.93 13.49 -14.44
C ASN A 237 2.47 12.10 -14.90
N ILE A 238 1.74 12.00 -16.01
CA ILE A 238 1.26 10.73 -16.54
C ILE A 238 2.44 9.84 -16.92
N ASN A 239 3.40 10.38 -17.70
CA ASN A 239 4.59 9.64 -18.10
C ASN A 239 5.40 9.18 -16.89
N ASP A 240 5.57 10.04 -15.90
CA ASP A 240 6.33 9.75 -14.70
C ASP A 240 5.65 8.66 -13.83
N ILE A 241 4.33 8.73 -13.65
CA ILE A 241 3.58 7.72 -12.87
C ILE A 241 3.52 6.37 -13.58
N LEU A 242 3.36 6.37 -14.91
CA LEU A 242 3.31 5.15 -15.72
C LEU A 242 4.71 4.62 -16.08
N SER A 243 5.76 5.33 -15.70
CA SER A 243 7.17 5.02 -16.06
C SER A 243 7.38 4.95 -17.58
N LEU A 244 6.71 5.83 -18.32
CA LEU A 244 6.82 5.90 -19.77
C LEU A 244 7.98 6.81 -20.18
N PRO A 245 8.65 6.52 -21.33
CA PRO A 245 9.55 7.47 -21.99
C PRO A 245 8.87 8.82 -22.24
N LYS A 246 9.64 9.92 -22.17
CA LYS A 246 9.12 11.29 -22.30
C LYS A 246 8.61 11.66 -23.70
N ASP A 247 8.93 10.87 -24.69
CA ASP A 247 8.49 11.01 -26.09
C ASP A 247 7.02 10.56 -26.31
N TYR A 248 6.40 9.88 -25.35
CA TYR A 248 4.96 9.62 -25.37
C TYR A 248 4.21 10.85 -24.85
N LEU A 249 3.73 11.69 -25.79
CA LEU A 249 2.99 12.91 -25.48
C LEU A 249 1.51 12.60 -25.30
N PHE A 250 1.01 12.91 -24.11
CA PHE A 250 -0.43 12.85 -23.83
C PHE A 250 -1.08 14.17 -24.23
N GLU A 251 -1.90 14.13 -25.28
CA GLU A 251 -2.67 15.28 -25.72
C GLU A 251 -3.95 15.43 -24.89
N TYR A 252 -4.22 16.66 -24.46
CA TYR A 252 -5.47 16.97 -23.80
C TYR A 252 -6.60 17.08 -24.83
N LYS A 253 -7.68 16.31 -24.64
CA LYS A 253 -8.86 16.31 -25.49
C LYS A 253 -10.09 16.65 -24.67
N LYS A 254 -10.93 17.53 -25.20
CA LYS A 254 -12.24 17.87 -24.67
C LYS A 254 -13.27 17.60 -25.76
N GLU A 255 -14.02 16.50 -25.61
CA GLU A 255 -14.97 16.06 -26.64
C GLU A 255 -16.27 16.88 -26.63
N SER A 256 -16.66 17.45 -25.47
CA SER A 256 -17.86 18.28 -25.34
C SER A 256 -17.56 19.58 -24.58
N PRO A 257 -18.02 20.75 -25.09
CA PRO A 257 -17.85 22.03 -24.38
C PRO A 257 -18.61 22.10 -23.05
N THR A 258 -19.60 21.23 -22.86
CA THR A 258 -20.54 21.28 -21.73
C THR A 258 -20.36 20.19 -20.70
N SER A 259 -19.52 19.19 -20.97
CA SER A 259 -19.28 18.06 -20.07
C SER A 259 -17.83 18.01 -19.62
N THR A 260 -17.61 18.00 -18.32
CA THR A 260 -16.28 17.76 -17.70
C THR A 260 -15.91 16.27 -17.70
N LEU A 261 -16.88 15.37 -17.97
CA LEU A 261 -16.64 13.92 -18.04
C LEU A 261 -15.87 13.53 -19.30
N ASP A 262 -15.88 14.39 -20.34
CA ASP A 262 -15.23 14.15 -21.62
C ASP A 262 -13.80 14.75 -21.68
N GLU A 263 -13.33 15.32 -20.57
CA GLU A 263 -11.98 15.87 -20.46
C GLU A 263 -10.98 14.77 -20.14
N ARG A 264 -10.04 14.51 -21.07
CA ARG A 264 -9.04 13.45 -20.93
C ARG A 264 -7.72 13.77 -21.57
N PHE A 265 -6.66 13.20 -21.01
CA PHE A 265 -5.40 13.06 -21.70
C PHE A 265 -5.39 11.77 -22.51
N TYR A 266 -4.86 11.82 -23.73
CA TYR A 266 -4.88 10.69 -24.66
C TYR A 266 -3.56 10.53 -25.36
N CYS A 267 -3.04 9.29 -25.42
CA CYS A 267 -1.83 8.93 -26.17
C CYS A 267 -2.08 7.63 -26.93
N GLU A 268 -1.67 7.59 -28.20
CA GLU A 268 -1.83 6.43 -29.06
C GLU A 268 -0.55 5.63 -29.19
N ASN A 269 -0.71 4.36 -29.54
CA ASN A 269 0.38 3.49 -29.99
C ASN A 269 1.50 3.31 -28.96
N ILE A 270 1.15 3.17 -27.68
CA ILE A 270 2.10 2.77 -26.65
C ILE A 270 2.31 1.26 -26.73
N PRO A 271 3.56 0.76 -26.89
CA PRO A 271 3.84 -0.66 -26.90
C PRO A 271 3.40 -1.36 -25.62
N SER A 272 2.92 -2.61 -25.73
CA SER A 272 2.49 -3.41 -24.57
C SER A 272 3.56 -3.59 -23.50
N ASP A 273 4.82 -3.51 -23.89
CA ASP A 273 5.97 -3.65 -22.98
C ASP A 273 6.03 -2.50 -21.95
N PHE A 274 5.45 -1.34 -22.27
CA PHE A 274 5.41 -0.15 -21.38
C PHE A 274 4.11 -0.03 -20.58
N ILE A 275 3.03 -0.70 -20.98
CA ILE A 275 1.72 -0.54 -20.35
C ILE A 275 1.25 -1.85 -19.72
N GLN A 276 1.20 -1.87 -18.40
CA GLN A 276 0.50 -2.91 -17.67
C GLN A 276 -1.00 -2.61 -17.67
N ARG A 277 -1.76 -3.36 -18.48
CA ARG A 277 -3.21 -3.15 -18.68
C ARG A 277 -4.03 -3.23 -17.39
N ASP A 278 -3.69 -4.15 -16.52
CA ASP A 278 -4.44 -4.36 -15.29
C ASP A 278 -3.86 -3.49 -14.17
N PRO A 279 -4.68 -2.65 -13.51
CA PRO A 279 -4.25 -1.88 -12.37
C PRO A 279 -3.76 -2.80 -11.25
N LYS A 280 -2.65 -2.42 -10.60
CA LYS A 280 -2.06 -3.21 -9.51
C LYS A 280 -2.81 -3.05 -8.20
N TYR A 281 -3.45 -1.89 -8.00
CA TYR A 281 -4.23 -1.61 -6.81
C TYR A 281 -5.71 -1.68 -7.10
N HIS A 282 -6.42 -2.41 -6.25
CA HIS A 282 -7.87 -2.45 -6.20
C HIS A 282 -8.33 -2.24 -4.77
N SER A 283 -9.10 -1.19 -4.54
CA SER A 283 -9.81 -1.04 -3.27
C SER A 283 -10.96 -2.06 -3.19
N PRO A 284 -11.41 -2.39 -1.99
CA PRO A 284 -12.50 -3.35 -1.83
C PRO A 284 -13.83 -2.89 -2.43
N ILE A 285 -13.99 -1.61 -2.77
CA ILE A 285 -15.27 -1.07 -3.25
C ILE A 285 -15.21 -0.70 -4.74
N SER A 286 -14.30 0.15 -5.17
CA SER A 286 -14.38 0.68 -6.55
C SER A 286 -13.09 1.25 -7.13
N ILE A 287 -12.13 1.66 -6.32
CA ILE A 287 -10.92 2.31 -6.83
C ILE A 287 -9.99 1.25 -7.44
N ALA A 288 -9.62 1.46 -8.70
CA ALA A 288 -8.61 0.68 -9.37
C ALA A 288 -7.61 1.65 -10.02
N CYS A 289 -6.33 1.56 -9.65
CA CYS A 289 -5.33 2.49 -10.16
C CYS A 289 -3.92 1.87 -10.19
N THR A 290 -3.04 2.55 -10.93
CA THR A 290 -1.60 2.26 -10.93
C THR A 290 -0.91 3.24 -10.00
N ILE A 291 -0.07 2.73 -9.12
CA ILE A 291 0.70 3.50 -8.15
C ILE A 291 2.11 3.74 -8.73
N LYS A 292 2.59 4.97 -8.67
CA LYS A 292 4.00 5.27 -8.99
C LYS A 292 4.90 4.57 -7.98
N PRO A 293 5.83 3.72 -8.42
CA PRO A 293 6.76 3.06 -7.49
C PRO A 293 7.61 4.07 -6.71
N ILE A 294 7.99 3.72 -5.50
CA ILE A 294 8.98 4.42 -4.71
C ILE A 294 10.04 3.42 -4.25
N LEU A 295 11.28 3.61 -4.67
CA LEU A 295 12.36 2.61 -4.54
C LEU A 295 11.93 1.25 -5.11
N GLY A 296 11.22 1.24 -6.22
CA GLY A 296 10.67 0.02 -6.83
C GLY A 296 9.43 -0.56 -6.13
N ILE A 297 8.99 -0.01 -4.99
CA ILE A 297 7.83 -0.48 -4.22
C ILE A 297 6.57 0.25 -4.70
N ASP A 298 5.62 -0.51 -5.23
CA ASP A 298 4.29 -0.04 -5.64
C ASP A 298 3.16 -0.71 -4.83
N ASP A 299 3.52 -1.47 -3.82
CA ASP A 299 2.60 -2.19 -2.95
C ASP A 299 1.99 -1.30 -1.88
N VAL A 300 0.70 -1.04 -1.99
CA VAL A 300 -0.02 -0.13 -1.08
C VAL A 300 -0.03 -0.63 0.37
N LEU A 301 -0.03 -1.95 0.62
CA LEU A 301 0.06 -2.50 1.98
C LEU A 301 1.39 -2.11 2.65
N LEU A 302 2.50 -2.15 1.90
CA LEU A 302 3.81 -1.73 2.40
C LEU A 302 3.90 -0.20 2.57
N ILE A 303 3.20 0.57 1.75
CA ILE A 303 3.07 2.03 1.88
C ILE A 303 2.31 2.35 3.16
N TYR A 304 1.16 1.74 3.41
CA TYR A 304 0.41 1.89 4.67
C TYR A 304 1.26 1.52 5.89
N PHE A 305 1.98 0.41 5.84
CA PHE A 305 2.82 -0.02 6.96
C PHE A 305 3.89 1.01 7.33
N LYS A 306 4.59 1.59 6.34
CA LYS A 306 5.57 2.66 6.56
C LYS A 306 4.90 3.93 7.10
N THR A 307 3.76 4.32 6.54
CA THR A 307 3.01 5.51 6.99
C THR A 307 2.61 5.37 8.45
N PHE A 308 1.98 4.26 8.83
CA PHE A 308 1.59 4.02 10.22
C PHE A 308 2.79 3.82 11.16
N TYR A 309 3.93 3.34 10.67
CA TYR A 309 5.16 3.33 11.47
C TYR A 309 5.55 4.76 11.88
N ILE A 310 5.66 5.70 10.95
CA ILE A 310 5.98 7.11 11.24
C ILE A 310 4.98 7.68 12.26
N LEU A 311 3.69 7.56 11.98
CA LEU A 311 2.64 8.11 12.83
C LEU A 311 2.63 7.47 14.24
N SER A 312 2.93 6.17 14.34
CA SER A 312 3.06 5.50 15.64
C SER A 312 4.29 5.95 16.43
N ILE A 313 5.37 6.37 15.76
CA ILE A 313 6.53 6.99 16.40
C ILE A 313 6.15 8.38 16.95
N TRP A 314 5.43 9.19 16.17
CA TRP A 314 5.00 10.52 16.62
C TRP A 314 4.14 10.45 17.87
N THR A 315 3.12 9.59 17.88
CA THR A 315 2.21 9.46 19.03
C THR A 315 2.89 8.97 20.31
N ARG A 316 3.95 8.15 20.20
CA ARG A 316 4.62 7.53 21.34
C ARG A 316 5.84 8.29 21.83
N TYR A 317 6.60 8.91 20.93
CA TYR A 317 7.93 9.41 21.24
C TYR A 317 8.12 10.89 20.92
N ARG A 318 7.15 11.56 20.29
CA ARG A 318 7.21 12.99 19.97
C ARG A 318 5.93 13.73 20.43
N PRO A 319 5.63 13.75 21.75
CA PRO A 319 4.37 14.28 22.26
C PRO A 319 4.19 15.79 21.97
N ASN A 320 5.27 16.57 21.89
CA ASN A 320 5.17 18.00 21.54
C ASN A 320 4.73 18.18 20.09
N LEU A 321 5.35 17.44 19.13
CA LEU A 321 4.92 17.45 17.73
C LEU A 321 3.46 16.98 17.62
N TRP A 322 3.10 15.91 18.34
CA TRP A 322 1.75 15.37 18.31
C TRP A 322 0.71 16.36 18.82
N ARG A 323 1.05 17.16 19.83
CA ARG A 323 0.21 18.26 20.31
C ARG A 323 0.00 19.32 19.22
N GLU A 324 1.04 19.72 18.49
CA GLU A 324 0.93 20.69 17.39
C GLU A 324 0.02 20.19 16.24
N ILE A 325 -0.08 18.88 16.04
CA ILE A 325 -1.02 18.25 15.09
C ILE A 325 -2.45 18.25 15.66
N TYR A 326 -2.61 18.21 16.96
CA TYR A 326 -3.92 18.12 17.60
C TYR A 326 -4.60 19.48 17.76
N GLU A 327 -3.84 20.52 18.11
CA GLU A 327 -4.34 21.84 18.51
C GLU A 327 -3.39 23.01 18.17
N GLY A 328 -2.38 22.78 17.34
CA GLY A 328 -1.35 23.76 17.02
C GLY A 328 -1.21 24.04 15.52
N GLU A 329 0.01 24.36 15.08
CA GLU A 329 0.33 24.80 13.70
C GLU A 329 0.06 23.75 12.62
N TYR A 330 0.00 22.45 12.98
CA TYR A 330 -0.18 21.35 12.06
C TYR A 330 -1.58 20.70 12.15
N ASP A 331 -2.58 21.40 12.68
CA ASP A 331 -3.92 20.87 12.91
C ASP A 331 -4.66 20.49 11.59
N ASN A 332 -4.26 21.06 10.45
CA ASN A 332 -4.73 20.69 9.13
C ASN A 332 -4.43 19.22 8.77
N TYR A 333 -3.38 18.62 9.34
CA TYR A 333 -3.09 17.19 9.14
C TYR A 333 -4.07 16.26 9.88
N ARG A 334 -4.76 16.77 10.90
CA ARG A 334 -5.71 15.96 11.68
C ARG A 334 -6.82 15.36 10.82
N SER A 335 -7.39 16.14 9.90
CA SER A 335 -8.41 15.64 8.98
C SER A 335 -7.86 14.55 8.06
N LEU A 336 -6.66 14.72 7.55
CA LEU A 336 -5.98 13.71 6.72
C LEU A 336 -5.77 12.41 7.50
N PHE A 337 -5.29 12.47 8.75
CA PHE A 337 -5.05 11.28 9.55
C PHE A 337 -6.34 10.60 10.02
N ASN A 338 -7.44 11.34 10.20
CA ASN A 338 -8.76 10.75 10.45
C ASN A 338 -9.23 9.91 9.25
N ILE A 339 -9.16 10.47 8.03
CA ILE A 339 -9.54 9.77 6.79
C ILE A 339 -8.62 8.56 6.56
N LEU A 340 -7.30 8.72 6.79
CA LEU A 340 -6.33 7.64 6.70
C LEU A 340 -6.68 6.49 7.66
N THR A 341 -7.01 6.81 8.91
CA THR A 341 -7.38 5.83 9.94
C THR A 341 -8.65 5.09 9.54
N GLU A 342 -9.72 5.83 9.19
CA GLU A 342 -11.00 5.24 8.81
C GLU A 342 -10.90 4.33 7.57
N SER A 343 -10.21 4.79 6.53
CA SER A 343 -10.04 4.00 5.31
C SER A 343 -9.19 2.75 5.53
N SER A 344 -8.13 2.85 6.33
CA SER A 344 -7.20 1.76 6.60
C SER A 344 -7.84 0.55 7.27
N GLU A 345 -8.87 0.76 8.09
CA GLU A 345 -9.60 -0.31 8.78
C GLU A 345 -10.28 -1.30 7.82
N ARG A 346 -10.52 -0.87 6.60
CA ARG A 346 -11.10 -1.69 5.52
C ARG A 346 -10.04 -2.09 4.50
N ILE A 347 -9.17 -1.15 4.12
CA ILE A 347 -8.21 -1.35 3.04
C ILE A 347 -7.13 -2.36 3.44
N ILE A 348 -6.48 -2.18 4.59
CA ILE A 348 -5.38 -3.02 5.03
C ILE A 348 -5.78 -4.50 5.16
N PRO A 349 -6.89 -4.86 5.84
CA PRO A 349 -7.35 -6.24 5.90
C PRO A 349 -7.71 -6.82 4.53
N ASN A 350 -8.28 -6.01 3.62
CA ASN A 350 -8.57 -6.47 2.26
C ASN A 350 -7.29 -6.75 1.45
N LEU A 351 -6.28 -5.88 1.54
CA LEU A 351 -5.00 -6.10 0.89
C LEU A 351 -4.29 -7.35 1.42
N PHE A 352 -4.43 -7.63 2.72
CA PHE A 352 -3.98 -8.89 3.29
C PHE A 352 -4.66 -10.08 2.62
N LEU A 353 -6.00 -10.10 2.52
CA LEU A 353 -6.76 -11.17 1.87
C LEU A 353 -6.33 -11.35 0.41
N ASN A 354 -6.21 -10.25 -0.33
CA ASN A 354 -5.81 -10.28 -1.74
C ASN A 354 -4.45 -10.99 -1.90
N LYS A 355 -3.48 -10.62 -1.07
CA LYS A 355 -2.14 -11.24 -1.10
C LYS A 355 -2.15 -12.69 -0.62
N PHE A 356 -2.86 -12.97 0.47
CA PHE A 356 -2.90 -14.31 1.01
C PHE A 356 -3.48 -15.32 0.02
N TYR A 357 -4.52 -14.95 -0.73
CA TYR A 357 -5.18 -15.83 -1.70
C TYR A 357 -4.70 -15.64 -3.15
N GLY A 358 -3.88 -14.64 -3.44
CA GLY A 358 -3.39 -14.33 -4.79
C GLY A 358 -4.48 -13.90 -5.78
N ARG A 359 -5.54 -13.23 -5.28
CA ARG A 359 -6.67 -12.70 -6.06
C ARG A 359 -7.25 -11.45 -5.41
N ASN A 360 -7.92 -10.61 -6.19
CA ASN A 360 -8.58 -9.40 -5.68
C ASN A 360 -9.99 -9.72 -5.20
N PHE A 361 -10.27 -9.46 -3.93
CA PHE A 361 -11.62 -9.49 -3.37
C PHE A 361 -12.24 -8.10 -3.44
N LEU A 362 -13.39 -8.00 -4.09
CA LEU A 362 -14.15 -6.77 -4.26
C LEU A 362 -15.47 -6.91 -3.49
N PHE A 363 -15.62 -6.11 -2.46
CA PHE A 363 -16.78 -6.16 -1.55
C PHE A 363 -17.68 -4.95 -1.80
N ALA A 364 -18.80 -5.15 -2.48
CA ALA A 364 -19.74 -4.07 -2.75
C ALA A 364 -21.17 -4.56 -2.90
N GLY A 365 -22.13 -3.67 -2.71
CA GLY A 365 -23.53 -3.91 -3.06
C GLY A 365 -23.73 -4.04 -4.56
N HIS A 366 -24.87 -4.59 -4.98
CA HIS A 366 -25.19 -4.84 -6.40
C HIS A 366 -25.14 -3.57 -7.27
N SER A 367 -25.55 -2.43 -6.71
CA SER A 367 -25.62 -1.13 -7.43
C SER A 367 -24.25 -0.56 -7.84
N TYR A 368 -23.15 -1.07 -7.29
CA TYR A 368 -21.79 -0.64 -7.67
C TYR A 368 -21.26 -1.37 -8.92
N TRP A 369 -22.02 -2.34 -9.48
CA TRP A 369 -21.59 -3.19 -10.58
C TRP A 369 -22.45 -3.04 -11.85
N SER A 370 -23.49 -2.21 -11.79
CA SER A 370 -24.37 -1.91 -12.94
C SER A 370 -23.81 -0.80 -13.83
#